data_356fcb76e08099048d7781e121ab4681
#
_entry.id   356fcb76e08099048d7781e121ab4681
#
_cell.length_a   1.000
_cell.length_b   1.000
_cell.length_c   1.000
_cell.angle_alpha   90.00
_cell.angle_beta   90.00
_cell.angle_gamma   90.00
#
_symmetry.space_group_name_H-M   'P 1'
#
loop_
_entity.id
_entity.type
_entity.pdbx_description
1 polymer ?
#
loop_
_entity_poly.entity_id
_entity_poly.type
_entity_poly.pdbx_seq_one_letter_code
_entity_poly.pdbx_strand_id
1 'polypeptide(L)'
;MMDRGDGPIGSLPEHLLVEILTRLPTHEWVQISCVSKHWASMFRGEYLWQTAIARKWPSAGFRKRWPGPIPRGSARRRFQALYVSENLVPSGGEIDELVGHTYLYLKEQLERVAIPPSSILHGTIIDQFIACGRTGEKAHELASNIWIAVIDNLEENQQTFMLLKHLAQEGDRGRLP
;
A
#
# COMPACT_ATOMS: atom_id res chain seq x y z
N MET A 1 27.38 -3.40 26.51
CA MET A 1 26.02 -3.89 26.60
C MET A 1 25.75 -4.76 25.39
N MET A 2 25.73 -6.05 25.59
CA MET A 2 25.50 -6.98 24.49
C MET A 2 24.01 -6.96 24.15
N ASP A 3 23.70 -6.52 22.95
CA ASP A 3 22.38 -6.66 22.37
C ASP A 3 22.14 -8.15 22.12
N ARG A 4 21.35 -8.77 22.99
CA ARG A 4 21.03 -10.20 22.93
C ARG A 4 20.11 -10.58 21.74
N GLY A 5 19.85 -9.63 20.83
CA GLY A 5 18.93 -9.83 19.72
C GLY A 5 19.57 -10.28 18.42
N ASP A 6 20.87 -10.17 18.30
CA ASP A 6 21.54 -10.49 17.04
C ASP A 6 22.15 -11.90 17.07
N GLY A 7 21.29 -12.89 16.93
CA GLY A 7 21.72 -14.21 16.53
C GLY A 7 22.35 -14.21 15.13
N PRO A 8 22.79 -15.37 14.60
CA PRO A 8 23.44 -15.47 13.29
C PRO A 8 22.65 -14.81 12.15
N ILE A 9 21.33 -14.75 12.27
CA ILE A 9 20.43 -14.14 11.28
C ILE A 9 20.54 -12.61 11.30
N GLY A 10 20.74 -11.99 12.49
CA GLY A 10 20.89 -10.54 12.62
C GLY A 10 22.18 -9.99 12.01
N SER A 11 23.17 -10.84 11.80
CA SER A 11 24.44 -10.45 11.15
C SER A 11 24.42 -10.50 9.64
N LEU A 12 23.30 -10.94 9.03
CA LEU A 12 23.15 -10.97 7.56
C LEU A 12 23.07 -9.55 6.99
N PRO A 13 23.64 -9.33 5.80
CA PRO A 13 23.43 -8.06 5.08
C PRO A 13 21.95 -7.76 4.88
N GLU A 14 21.60 -6.47 4.91
CA GLU A 14 20.22 -6.00 4.81
C GLU A 14 19.49 -6.56 3.58
N HIS A 15 20.16 -6.60 2.42
CA HIS A 15 19.56 -7.11 1.19
C HIS A 15 19.15 -8.58 1.27
N LEU A 16 19.90 -9.40 2.02
CA LEU A 16 19.56 -10.80 2.24
C LEU A 16 18.39 -10.95 3.21
N LEU A 17 18.34 -10.13 4.26
CA LEU A 17 17.20 -10.10 5.19
C LEU A 17 15.92 -9.69 4.48
N VAL A 18 15.99 -8.65 3.65
CA VAL A 18 14.83 -8.22 2.85
C VAL A 18 14.36 -9.32 1.90
N GLU A 19 15.28 -10.02 1.27
CA GLU A 19 14.93 -11.14 0.39
C GLU A 19 14.22 -12.27 1.15
N ILE A 20 14.66 -12.59 2.35
CA ILE A 20 14.02 -13.57 3.21
C ILE A 20 12.61 -13.08 3.62
N LEU A 21 12.50 -11.83 4.09
CA LEU A 21 11.24 -11.27 4.57
C LEU A 21 10.18 -11.17 3.47
N THR A 22 10.59 -10.83 2.25
CA THR A 22 9.66 -10.74 1.12
C THR A 22 9.12 -12.09 0.63
N ARG A 23 9.75 -13.20 1.05
CA ARG A 23 9.25 -14.56 0.77
C ARG A 23 8.21 -15.02 1.78
N LEU A 24 8.13 -14.37 2.93
CA LEU A 24 7.18 -14.72 3.97
C LEU A 24 5.81 -14.09 3.70
N PRO A 25 4.72 -14.76 4.13
CA PRO A 25 3.38 -14.18 4.00
C PRO A 25 3.26 -12.84 4.72
N THR A 26 2.57 -11.90 4.12
CA THR A 26 2.40 -10.54 4.65
C THR A 26 1.79 -10.53 6.06
N HIS A 27 0.90 -11.49 6.37
CA HIS A 27 0.28 -11.56 7.69
C HIS A 27 1.26 -11.92 8.83
N GLU A 28 2.42 -12.49 8.50
CA GLU A 28 3.47 -12.80 9.48
C GLU A 28 4.39 -11.60 9.74
N TRP A 29 4.34 -10.56 8.91
CA TRP A 29 5.28 -9.43 8.98
C TRP A 29 5.17 -8.65 10.29
N VAL A 30 3.99 -8.56 10.90
CA VAL A 30 3.84 -7.89 12.20
C VAL A 30 4.65 -8.61 13.28
N GLN A 31 4.54 -9.94 13.36
CA GLN A 31 5.30 -10.72 14.32
C GLN A 31 6.81 -10.61 14.08
N ILE A 32 7.20 -10.65 12.83
CA ILE A 32 8.60 -10.50 12.42
C ILE A 32 9.16 -9.13 12.80
N SER A 33 8.37 -8.06 12.61
CA SER A 33 8.78 -6.70 13.00
C SER A 33 9.02 -6.54 14.49
N CYS A 34 8.47 -7.43 15.32
CA CYS A 34 8.66 -7.43 16.77
C CYS A 34 9.91 -8.17 17.23
N VAL A 35 10.64 -8.85 16.34
CA VAL A 35 11.82 -9.65 16.69
C VAL A 35 12.96 -8.76 17.21
N SER A 36 13.23 -7.64 16.55
CA SER A 36 14.25 -6.69 16.97
C SER A 36 13.95 -5.29 16.42
N LYS A 37 14.60 -4.28 16.99
CA LYS A 37 14.51 -2.90 16.48
C LYS A 37 15.05 -2.78 15.05
N HIS A 38 16.08 -3.56 14.74
CA HIS A 38 16.65 -3.59 13.38
C HIS A 38 15.62 -4.11 12.37
N TRP A 39 14.95 -5.20 12.68
CA TRP A 39 13.91 -5.76 11.82
C TRP A 39 12.71 -4.81 11.67
N ALA A 40 12.26 -4.21 12.79
CA ALA A 40 11.21 -3.19 12.73
C ALA A 40 11.59 -2.02 11.82
N SER A 41 12.85 -1.56 11.86
CA SER A 41 13.32 -0.45 11.03
C SER A 41 13.29 -0.77 9.53
N MET A 42 13.44 -2.04 9.15
CA MET A 42 13.37 -2.45 7.75
C MET A 42 11.98 -2.23 7.15
N PHE A 43 10.91 -2.45 7.94
CA PHE A 43 9.54 -2.21 7.49
C PHE A 43 9.17 -0.73 7.38
N ARG A 44 10.00 0.17 7.91
CA ARG A 44 9.85 1.62 7.75
C ARG A 44 10.59 2.15 6.52
N GLY A 45 11.57 1.39 6.02
CA GLY A 45 12.39 1.79 4.89
C GLY A 45 11.70 1.51 3.56
N GLU A 46 12.10 2.24 2.53
CA GLU A 46 11.58 2.07 1.17
C GLU A 46 12.05 0.77 0.51
N TYR A 47 13.25 0.31 0.83
CA TYR A 47 13.89 -0.81 0.14
C TYR A 47 13.11 -2.12 0.26
N LEU A 48 12.63 -2.46 1.45
CA LEU A 48 11.83 -3.67 1.67
C LEU A 48 10.56 -3.65 0.82
N TRP A 49 9.84 -2.52 0.83
CA TRP A 49 8.58 -2.39 0.09
C TRP A 49 8.78 -2.37 -1.41
N GLN A 50 9.84 -1.73 -1.91
CA GLN A 50 10.22 -1.76 -3.33
C GLN A 50 10.53 -3.19 -3.78
N THR A 51 11.28 -3.94 -2.99
CA THR A 51 11.62 -5.34 -3.28
C THR A 51 10.37 -6.22 -3.25
N ALA A 52 9.50 -6.01 -2.28
CA ALA A 52 8.24 -6.75 -2.17
C ALA A 52 7.33 -6.51 -3.38
N ILE A 53 7.23 -5.26 -3.84
CA ILE A 53 6.48 -4.90 -5.05
C ILE A 53 7.07 -5.59 -6.28
N ALA A 54 8.37 -5.46 -6.48
CA ALA A 54 9.05 -6.04 -7.64
C ALA A 54 8.91 -7.56 -7.69
N ARG A 55 8.87 -8.20 -6.53
CA ARG A 55 8.72 -9.65 -6.42
C ARG A 55 7.29 -10.11 -6.69
N LYS A 56 6.31 -9.46 -6.06
CA LYS A 56 4.91 -9.86 -6.16
C LYS A 56 4.26 -9.41 -7.47
N TRP A 57 4.60 -8.22 -7.93
CA TRP A 57 4.05 -7.62 -9.16
C TRP A 57 5.19 -7.11 -10.06
N PRO A 58 5.89 -8.00 -10.78
CA PRO A 58 7.05 -7.62 -11.58
C PRO A 58 6.77 -6.51 -12.62
N SER A 59 5.56 -6.50 -13.18
CA SER A 59 5.14 -5.48 -14.16
C SER A 59 4.89 -4.10 -13.56
N ALA A 60 4.63 -4.01 -12.25
CA ALA A 60 4.33 -2.75 -11.59
C ALA A 60 5.58 -1.86 -11.39
N GLY A 61 6.78 -2.42 -11.53
CA GLY A 61 8.04 -1.69 -11.39
C GLY A 61 8.31 -0.71 -12.52
N PHE A 62 7.64 -0.84 -13.65
CA PHE A 62 7.86 0.02 -14.80
C PHE A 62 7.18 1.38 -14.61
N ARG A 63 7.93 2.44 -14.96
CA ARG A 63 7.54 3.83 -14.79
C ARG A 63 6.38 4.20 -15.72
N LYS A 64 5.17 4.02 -15.26
CA LYS A 64 4.04 4.68 -15.89
C LYS A 64 3.98 6.13 -15.40
N ARG A 65 3.73 7.05 -16.32
CA ARG A 65 3.51 8.46 -15.98
C ARG A 65 2.40 8.59 -14.94
N TRP A 66 2.64 9.43 -13.95
CA TRP A 66 1.69 9.63 -12.84
C TRP A 66 1.30 11.11 -12.72
N PRO A 67 0.53 11.65 -13.67
CA PRO A 67 0.27 13.09 -13.73
C PRO A 67 -0.96 13.54 -12.93
N GLY A 68 -1.63 12.66 -12.24
CA GLY A 68 -2.92 12.99 -11.63
C GLY A 68 -2.82 13.74 -10.29
N PRO A 69 -3.95 14.29 -9.80
CA PRO A 69 -4.01 15.02 -8.53
C PRO A 69 -3.79 14.15 -7.29
N ILE A 70 -4.06 12.85 -7.38
CA ILE A 70 -3.84 11.92 -6.26
C ILE A 70 -2.39 11.46 -6.28
N PRO A 71 -1.59 11.69 -5.22
CA PRO A 71 -0.19 11.32 -5.20
C PRO A 71 0.01 9.80 -5.15
N ARG A 72 1.08 9.33 -5.78
CA ARG A 72 1.45 7.91 -5.74
C ARG A 72 1.97 7.50 -4.36
N GLY A 73 2.75 8.36 -3.73
CA GLY A 73 3.25 8.15 -2.38
C GLY A 73 4.44 7.19 -2.29
N SER A 74 4.67 6.69 -1.06
CA SER A 74 5.78 5.81 -0.73
C SER A 74 5.61 4.40 -1.32
N ALA A 75 6.68 3.61 -1.30
CA ALA A 75 6.64 2.22 -1.74
C ALA A 75 5.64 1.38 -0.91
N ARG A 76 5.54 1.63 0.39
CA ARG A 76 4.54 0.98 1.24
C ARG A 76 3.12 1.30 0.77
N ARG A 77 2.82 2.58 0.48
CA ARG A 77 1.52 2.98 -0.05
C ARG A 77 1.24 2.33 -1.40
N ARG A 78 2.24 2.24 -2.26
CA ARG A 78 2.13 1.54 -3.55
C ARG A 78 1.82 0.05 -3.36
N PHE A 79 2.45 -0.59 -2.38
CA PHE A 79 2.14 -1.99 -2.04
C PHE A 79 0.68 -2.14 -1.62
N GLN A 80 0.18 -1.25 -0.77
CA GLN A 80 -1.24 -1.23 -0.37
C GLN A 80 -2.16 -1.06 -1.58
N ALA A 81 -1.83 -0.13 -2.46
CA ALA A 81 -2.62 0.17 -3.66
C ALA A 81 -2.68 -1.04 -4.61
N LEU A 82 -1.54 -1.67 -4.85
CA LEU A 82 -1.46 -2.87 -5.70
C LEU A 82 -2.22 -4.04 -5.08
N TYR A 83 -2.14 -4.22 -3.78
CA TYR A 83 -2.89 -5.25 -3.06
C TYR A 83 -4.39 -5.04 -3.20
N VAL A 84 -4.88 -3.83 -3.02
CA VAL A 84 -6.29 -3.48 -3.20
C VAL A 84 -6.72 -3.71 -4.64
N SER A 85 -5.92 -3.24 -5.59
CA SER A 85 -6.22 -3.41 -7.02
C SER A 85 -6.35 -4.87 -7.42
N GLU A 86 -5.46 -5.73 -6.93
CA GLU A 86 -5.51 -7.18 -7.17
C GLU A 86 -6.82 -7.79 -6.67
N ASN A 87 -7.32 -7.33 -5.54
CA ASN A 87 -8.58 -7.84 -4.95
C ASN A 87 -9.84 -7.25 -5.58
N LEU A 88 -9.78 -6.02 -6.09
CA LEU A 88 -10.93 -5.37 -6.72
C LEU A 88 -11.16 -5.79 -8.17
N VAL A 89 -10.10 -6.15 -8.89
CA VAL A 89 -10.16 -6.58 -10.28
C VAL A 89 -9.70 -8.04 -10.36
N PRO A 90 -10.55 -9.00 -9.98
CA PRO A 90 -10.16 -10.40 -10.04
C PRO A 90 -10.02 -10.88 -11.48
N SER A 91 -8.89 -11.49 -11.73
CA SER A 91 -8.56 -12.36 -12.85
C SER A 91 -8.41 -11.76 -14.26
N GLY A 92 -7.21 -11.89 -14.77
CA GLY A 92 -6.91 -11.94 -16.20
C GLY A 92 -6.45 -10.67 -16.86
N GLY A 93 -6.36 -9.54 -16.13
CA GLY A 93 -5.83 -8.29 -16.64
C GLY A 93 -4.56 -7.85 -15.91
N GLU A 94 -3.82 -6.96 -16.55
CA GLU A 94 -2.73 -6.23 -15.92
C GLU A 94 -3.27 -5.46 -14.70
N ILE A 95 -2.60 -5.58 -13.55
CA ILE A 95 -3.02 -4.91 -12.32
C ILE A 95 -2.88 -3.40 -12.49
N ASP A 96 -3.98 -2.69 -12.31
CA ASP A 96 -4.00 -1.23 -12.39
C ASP A 96 -3.75 -0.60 -11.01
N GLU A 97 -2.51 -0.21 -10.76
CA GLU A 97 -2.10 0.44 -9.52
C GLU A 97 -2.94 1.69 -9.21
N LEU A 98 -3.43 2.38 -10.25
CA LEU A 98 -4.24 3.59 -10.09
C LEU A 98 -5.56 3.31 -9.38
N VAL A 99 -6.20 2.18 -9.66
CA VAL A 99 -7.43 1.75 -8.98
C VAL A 99 -7.21 1.67 -7.47
N GLY A 100 -6.11 1.06 -7.06
CA GLY A 100 -5.77 0.95 -5.64
C GLY A 100 -5.50 2.31 -4.98
N HIS A 101 -4.78 3.20 -5.64
CA HIS A 101 -4.52 4.54 -5.09
C HIS A 101 -5.79 5.38 -4.95
N THR A 102 -6.70 5.30 -5.90
CA THR A 102 -7.98 6.00 -5.81
C THR A 102 -8.87 5.42 -4.70
N TYR A 103 -8.84 4.10 -4.51
CA TYR A 103 -9.51 3.44 -3.40
C TYR A 103 -8.99 3.95 -2.04
N LEU A 104 -7.67 3.97 -1.87
CA LEU A 104 -7.05 4.45 -0.62
C LEU A 104 -7.38 5.92 -0.36
N TYR A 105 -7.32 6.74 -1.39
CA TYR A 105 -7.67 8.15 -1.30
C TYR A 105 -9.13 8.34 -0.85
N LEU A 106 -10.06 7.67 -1.49
CA LEU A 106 -11.48 7.77 -1.14
C LEU A 106 -11.74 7.29 0.28
N LYS A 107 -11.15 6.17 0.67
CA LYS A 107 -11.27 5.63 2.03
C LYS A 107 -10.77 6.63 3.07
N GLU A 108 -9.60 7.22 2.84
CA GLU A 108 -9.04 8.24 3.74
C GLU A 108 -9.92 9.49 3.84
N GLN A 109 -10.50 9.94 2.72
CA GLN A 109 -11.40 11.10 2.72
C GLN A 109 -12.68 10.80 3.51
N LEU A 110 -13.24 9.62 3.36
CA LEU A 110 -14.45 9.21 4.09
C LEU A 110 -14.21 9.01 5.60
N GLU A 111 -13.00 8.70 6.00
CA GLU A 111 -12.62 8.56 7.42
C GLU A 111 -12.38 9.91 8.11
N ARG A 112 -12.22 10.99 7.37
CA ARG A 112 -12.00 12.33 7.92
C ARG A 112 -13.30 12.95 8.42
N VAL A 113 -13.21 13.74 9.52
CA VAL A 113 -14.36 14.44 10.13
C VAL A 113 -14.95 15.50 9.20
N ALA A 114 -14.11 16.17 8.41
CA ALA A 114 -14.53 17.15 7.41
C ALA A 114 -14.50 16.53 6.01
N ILE A 115 -15.61 15.88 5.64
CA ILE A 115 -15.73 15.22 4.34
C ILE A 115 -16.19 16.23 3.29
N PRO A 116 -15.45 16.42 2.18
CA PRO A 116 -15.94 17.21 1.05
C PRO A 116 -17.23 16.58 0.48
N PRO A 117 -18.09 17.37 -0.18
CA PRO A 117 -19.26 16.81 -0.84
C PRO A 117 -18.89 15.64 -1.75
N SER A 118 -19.73 14.61 -1.77
CA SER A 118 -19.49 13.40 -2.56
C SER A 118 -19.23 13.69 -4.04
N SER A 119 -19.85 14.73 -4.58
CA SER A 119 -19.65 15.18 -5.96
C SER A 119 -18.20 15.64 -6.23
N ILE A 120 -17.57 16.30 -5.26
CA ILE A 120 -16.16 16.74 -5.38
C ILE A 120 -15.23 15.53 -5.32
N LEU A 121 -15.46 14.61 -4.39
CA LEU A 121 -14.68 13.38 -4.27
C LEU A 121 -14.78 12.54 -5.55
N HIS A 122 -16.00 12.37 -6.04
CA HIS A 122 -16.26 11.59 -7.26
C HIS A 122 -15.58 12.23 -8.47
N GLY A 123 -15.67 13.55 -8.61
CA GLY A 123 -14.98 14.30 -9.67
C GLY A 123 -13.46 14.16 -9.61
N THR A 124 -12.89 14.24 -8.40
CA THR A 124 -11.44 14.08 -8.21
C THR A 124 -10.95 12.70 -8.66
N ILE A 125 -11.69 11.66 -8.35
CA ILE A 125 -11.36 10.28 -8.78
C ILE A 125 -11.42 10.15 -10.29
N ILE A 126 -12.47 10.67 -10.92
CA ILE A 126 -12.63 10.65 -12.38
C ILE A 126 -11.49 11.41 -13.04
N ASP A 127 -11.17 12.60 -12.56
CA ASP A 127 -10.10 13.43 -13.09
C ASP A 127 -8.74 12.74 -13.00
N GLN A 128 -8.50 11.98 -11.92
CA GLN A 128 -7.28 11.18 -11.76
C GLN A 128 -7.15 10.17 -12.90
N PHE A 129 -8.22 9.42 -13.18
CA PHE A 129 -8.19 8.41 -14.25
C PHE A 129 -8.00 9.05 -15.62
N ILE A 130 -8.67 10.15 -15.90
CA ILE A 130 -8.53 10.89 -17.16
C ILE A 130 -7.11 11.42 -17.32
N ALA A 131 -6.54 12.02 -16.27
CA ALA A 131 -5.18 12.55 -16.28
C ALA A 131 -4.13 11.45 -16.52
N CYS A 132 -4.41 10.22 -16.10
CA CYS A 132 -3.57 9.05 -16.32
C CYS A 132 -3.88 8.31 -17.64
N GLY A 133 -4.66 8.89 -18.52
CA GLY A 133 -4.88 8.39 -19.89
C GLY A 133 -6.07 7.46 -20.06
N ARG A 134 -6.96 7.35 -19.08
CA ARG A 134 -8.21 6.59 -19.24
C ARG A 134 -9.24 7.42 -20.01
N THR A 135 -10.09 6.76 -20.80
CA THR A 135 -11.23 7.44 -21.45
C THR A 135 -12.23 7.91 -20.40
N GLY A 136 -13.05 8.92 -20.73
CA GLY A 136 -14.08 9.42 -19.82
C GLY A 136 -15.06 8.33 -19.38
N GLU A 137 -15.50 7.47 -20.29
CA GLU A 137 -16.38 6.34 -20.00
C GLU A 137 -15.74 5.34 -19.01
N LYS A 138 -14.49 4.97 -19.28
CA LYS A 138 -13.75 4.05 -18.40
C LYS A 138 -13.46 4.68 -17.03
N ALA A 139 -13.16 5.97 -17.00
CA ALA A 139 -12.94 6.70 -15.75
C ALA A 139 -14.20 6.69 -14.86
N HIS A 140 -15.36 6.93 -15.45
CA HIS A 140 -16.64 6.87 -14.72
C HIS A 140 -16.95 5.46 -14.22
N GLU A 141 -16.75 4.44 -15.02
CA GLU A 141 -16.93 3.05 -14.65
C GLU A 141 -16.04 2.67 -13.46
N LEU A 142 -14.75 2.97 -13.55
CA LEU A 142 -13.78 2.68 -12.49
C LEU A 142 -14.10 3.45 -11.20
N ALA A 143 -14.44 4.72 -11.31
CA ALA A 143 -14.81 5.53 -10.16
C ALA A 143 -16.04 4.97 -9.44
N SER A 144 -17.04 4.53 -10.18
CA SER A 144 -18.25 3.94 -9.61
C SER A 144 -17.95 2.60 -8.92
N ASN A 145 -17.14 1.76 -9.52
CA ASN A 145 -16.74 0.48 -8.93
C ASN A 145 -15.95 0.68 -7.64
N ILE A 146 -15.04 1.64 -7.61
CA ILE A 146 -14.25 1.97 -6.42
C ILE A 146 -15.16 2.50 -5.31
N TRP A 147 -16.10 3.38 -5.66
CA TRP A 147 -17.05 3.94 -4.70
C TRP A 147 -17.86 2.84 -4.01
N ILE A 148 -18.42 1.93 -4.78
CA ILE A 148 -19.16 0.77 -4.26
C ILE A 148 -18.25 -0.09 -3.39
N ALA A 149 -17.03 -0.39 -3.87
CA ALA A 149 -16.10 -1.22 -3.12
C ALA A 149 -15.70 -0.60 -1.78
N VAL A 150 -15.50 0.72 -1.72
CA VAL A 150 -15.16 1.39 -0.46
C VAL A 150 -16.34 1.35 0.52
N ILE A 151 -17.57 1.53 0.05
CA ILE A 151 -18.72 1.54 0.92
C ILE A 151 -19.11 0.13 1.39
N ASP A 152 -19.12 -0.83 0.47
CA ASP A 152 -19.66 -2.17 0.75
C ASP A 152 -18.62 -3.14 1.33
N ASN A 153 -17.34 -2.98 0.98
CA ASN A 153 -16.29 -3.95 1.31
C ASN A 153 -15.23 -3.42 2.28
N LEU A 154 -15.55 -2.39 3.04
CA LEU A 154 -14.62 -1.83 4.04
C LEU A 154 -14.13 -2.88 5.04
N GLU A 155 -14.96 -3.87 5.36
CA GLU A 155 -14.62 -4.89 6.35
C GLU A 155 -13.66 -5.96 5.83
N GLU A 156 -13.80 -6.40 4.56
CA GLU A 156 -12.97 -7.48 4.01
C GLU A 156 -11.49 -7.13 3.92
N ASN A 157 -11.19 -5.88 3.57
CA ASN A 157 -9.81 -5.41 3.44
C ASN A 157 -9.27 -4.81 4.74
N GLN A 158 -10.11 -4.67 5.76
CA GLN A 158 -9.75 -3.97 6.99
C GLN A 158 -8.61 -4.65 7.75
N GLN A 159 -8.56 -5.97 7.78
CA GLN A 159 -7.49 -6.70 8.46
C GLN A 159 -6.12 -6.40 7.85
N THR A 160 -6.00 -6.43 6.53
CA THR A 160 -4.74 -6.10 5.85
C THR A 160 -4.37 -4.63 6.05
N PHE A 161 -5.33 -3.71 5.97
CA PHE A 161 -5.09 -2.29 6.22
C PHE A 161 -4.66 -2.02 7.66
N MET A 162 -5.29 -2.67 8.64
CA MET A 162 -4.90 -2.56 10.05
C MET A 162 -3.49 -3.11 10.27
N LEU A 163 -3.14 -4.22 9.65
CA LEU A 163 -1.81 -4.80 9.70
C LEU A 163 -0.76 -3.84 9.14
N LEU A 164 -0.99 -3.29 7.95
CA LEU A 164 -0.07 -2.36 7.30
C LEU A 164 0.03 -1.03 8.07
N LYS A 165 -1.08 -0.56 8.63
CA LYS A 165 -1.11 0.62 9.50
C LYS A 165 -0.31 0.39 10.80
N HIS A 166 -0.45 -0.78 11.39
CA HIS A 166 0.29 -1.16 12.60
C HIS A 166 1.80 -1.18 12.34
N LEU A 167 2.24 -1.79 11.25
CA LEU A 167 3.64 -1.78 10.83
C LEU A 167 4.21 -0.35 10.66
N ALA A 168 3.36 0.58 10.26
CA ALA A 168 3.74 1.99 10.14
C ALA A 168 3.86 2.69 11.50
N GLN A 169 2.95 2.40 12.42
CA GLN A 169 2.87 3.09 13.71
C GLN A 169 3.92 2.64 14.72
N GLU A 170 4.29 1.38 14.72
CA GLU A 170 5.38 0.89 15.58
C GLU A 170 6.70 1.61 15.27
N GLY A 171 6.82 2.12 14.06
CA GLY A 171 7.91 2.99 13.68
C GLY A 171 7.98 4.30 14.44
N ASP A 172 6.86 4.84 14.81
CA ASP A 172 6.76 6.17 15.43
C ASP A 172 6.90 6.13 16.97
N ARG A 173 6.56 5.00 17.58
CA ARG A 173 6.69 4.83 19.03
C ARG A 173 8.12 4.75 19.54
N GLY A 174 9.08 4.50 18.68
CA GLY A 174 10.50 4.52 19.00
C GLY A 174 11.14 5.91 19.07
N ARG A 175 10.38 6.98 18.82
CA ARG A 175 10.84 8.36 18.79
C ARG A 175 10.27 9.23 19.92
N LEU A 176 9.92 8.65 21.03
CA LEU A 176 9.63 9.47 22.23
C LEU A 176 10.94 10.03 22.78
N PRO A 177 11.01 11.35 23.04
CA PRO A 177 12.18 11.99 23.61
C PRO A 177 12.54 11.42 24.98
#